data_caa171e9458bf26da50c31daf87f8427
#
_entry.id   caa171e9458bf26da50c31daf87f8427
#
_cell.length_a   1.000
_cell.length_b   1.000
_cell.length_c   1.000
_cell.angle_alpha   90.00
_cell.angle_beta   90.00
_cell.angle_gamma   90.00
#
_symmetry.space_group_name_H-M   'P 1'
#
loop_
_entity.id
_entity.type
_entity.pdbx_description
1 polymer ?
#
loop_
_entity_poly.entity_id
_entity_poly.type
_entity_poly.pdbx_seq_one_letter_code
_entity_poly.pdbx_strand_id
1 'polypeptide(L)'
;IGGGPAGMSAAYFLGRSGVDVTVFERKDSLGGIVRHVIPAFRISDEAIDNDVKLMNAMGVKVELNTEVKDVQELFSKGYTHVILAAGAWEKGSAGLEYGQEMNVIEFLENAKKNPGSLNLGKHVVVIGGGNTAMDAARAAKRIPGVESVSLVYRRTKRYMPADQEELEFALEDGVEFRELLAPVGVKDGVLTCHVMELGAPDASGRRSPVDTGKVAEVPADTVITAVGEKVDTALYTANGLEVDKRGKAVVNADTLESSVKNVFVIGDGMKGPGTVVEAIADATKAARAIENFDVDTYVDKNVNPDYQKPLSRRGDLCADCKSSSEIRCLGCATVCETCTEVCPNRA
;
A
#
# COMPACT_ATOMS: atom_id res chain seq x y z
N ILE A 1 15.54 7.05 0.92
CA ILE A 1 15.55 6.11 -0.21
C ILE A 1 14.14 5.56 -0.40
N GLY A 2 13.50 5.87 -1.56
CA GLY A 2 12.14 5.53 -1.90
C GLY A 2 11.16 6.69 -1.75
N GLY A 3 10.44 7.02 -2.84
CA GLY A 3 9.49 8.12 -2.96
C GLY A 3 8.03 7.69 -2.88
N GLY A 4 7.74 6.59 -2.15
CA GLY A 4 6.38 6.19 -1.81
C GLY A 4 5.79 7.00 -0.65
N PRO A 5 4.57 6.67 -0.18
CA PRO A 5 3.89 7.42 0.89
C PRO A 5 4.74 7.64 2.13
N ALA A 6 5.47 6.60 2.59
CA ALA A 6 6.35 6.70 3.76
C ALA A 6 7.49 7.70 3.53
N GLY A 7 8.21 7.59 2.40
CA GLY A 7 9.34 8.47 2.08
C GLY A 7 8.91 9.91 1.83
N MET A 8 7.82 10.13 1.10
CA MET A 8 7.26 11.46 0.86
C MET A 8 6.84 12.14 2.18
N SER A 9 6.18 11.38 3.07
CA SER A 9 5.75 11.92 4.37
C SER A 9 6.94 12.25 5.28
N ALA A 10 7.95 11.37 5.34
CA ALA A 10 9.17 11.64 6.10
C ALA A 10 9.89 12.89 5.57
N ALA A 11 10.00 13.00 4.25
CA ALA A 11 10.61 14.16 3.60
C ALA A 11 9.83 15.45 3.89
N TYR A 12 8.49 15.39 3.83
CA TYR A 12 7.64 16.51 4.20
C TYR A 12 7.85 16.96 5.65
N PHE A 13 7.80 16.04 6.61
CA PHE A 13 7.94 16.41 8.03
C PHE A 13 9.32 16.95 8.35
N LEU A 14 10.39 16.35 7.83
CA LEU A 14 11.76 16.82 8.04
C LEU A 14 12.04 18.14 7.33
N GLY A 15 11.68 18.27 6.05
CA GLY A 15 11.86 19.52 5.30
C GLY A 15 11.13 20.68 5.96
N ARG A 16 9.95 20.44 6.43
CA ARG A 16 9.14 21.38 7.18
C ARG A 16 9.76 21.81 8.52
N SER A 17 10.53 20.93 9.17
CA SER A 17 11.32 21.26 10.37
C SER A 17 12.65 21.96 10.06
N GLY A 18 12.93 22.26 8.79
CA GLY A 18 14.15 22.95 8.36
C GLY A 18 15.35 22.03 8.12
N VAL A 19 15.12 20.70 8.05
CA VAL A 19 16.16 19.73 7.69
C VAL A 19 16.33 19.70 6.17
N ASP A 20 17.58 19.70 5.71
CA ASP A 20 17.90 19.49 4.29
C ASP A 20 17.63 18.04 3.90
N VAL A 21 16.61 17.80 3.05
CA VAL A 21 16.17 16.47 2.63
C VAL A 21 16.35 16.26 1.14
N THR A 22 16.84 15.07 0.78
CA THR A 22 16.84 14.58 -0.60
C THR A 22 16.14 13.23 -0.67
N VAL A 23 15.14 13.10 -1.54
CA VAL A 23 14.47 11.85 -1.84
C VAL A 23 15.08 11.23 -3.09
N PHE A 24 15.62 10.02 -2.96
CA PHE A 24 16.09 9.21 -4.08
C PHE A 24 15.00 8.21 -4.46
N GLU A 25 14.49 8.31 -5.68
CA GLU A 25 13.46 7.41 -6.21
C GLU A 25 13.95 6.72 -7.48
N ARG A 26 13.87 5.39 -7.52
CA ARG A 26 14.31 4.58 -8.67
C ARG A 26 13.42 4.71 -9.90
N LYS A 27 12.14 5.08 -9.71
CA LYS A 27 11.19 5.31 -10.80
C LYS A 27 11.24 6.74 -11.30
N ASP A 28 10.52 7.00 -12.37
CA ASP A 28 10.40 8.28 -13.05
C ASP A 28 9.49 9.29 -12.34
N SER A 29 8.81 8.85 -11.27
CA SER A 29 7.87 9.68 -10.52
C SER A 29 7.68 9.18 -9.08
N LEU A 30 7.32 10.12 -8.19
CA LEU A 30 7.00 9.85 -6.80
C LEU A 30 5.59 9.25 -6.65
N GLY A 31 5.32 8.66 -5.49
CA GLY A 31 4.04 8.08 -5.11
C GLY A 31 4.10 6.58 -4.86
N GLY A 32 5.19 5.90 -5.25
CA GLY A 32 5.40 4.47 -4.98
C GLY A 32 4.24 3.60 -5.49
N ILE A 33 3.81 2.62 -4.69
CA ILE A 33 2.69 1.71 -5.01
C ILE A 33 1.40 2.48 -5.30
N VAL A 34 1.13 3.57 -4.59
CA VAL A 34 -0.10 4.36 -4.77
C VAL A 34 -0.20 4.92 -6.19
N ARG A 35 0.92 5.42 -6.74
CA ARG A 35 0.95 5.93 -8.12
C ARG A 35 1.06 4.81 -9.15
N HIS A 36 1.93 3.84 -8.92
CA HIS A 36 2.32 2.93 -9.99
C HIS A 36 1.47 1.67 -10.06
N VAL A 37 0.83 1.26 -8.97
CA VAL A 37 0.15 -0.03 -8.84
C VAL A 37 -1.33 0.12 -8.52
N ILE A 38 -1.70 0.93 -7.52
CA ILE A 38 -3.11 1.11 -7.14
C ILE A 38 -3.89 1.66 -8.35
N PRO A 39 -5.00 1.04 -8.75
CA PRO A 39 -5.74 1.42 -9.93
C PRO A 39 -6.26 2.87 -9.90
N ALA A 40 -6.33 3.51 -11.06
CA ALA A 40 -6.79 4.90 -11.20
C ALA A 40 -8.25 5.12 -10.76
N PHE A 41 -9.06 4.07 -10.72
CA PHE A 41 -10.43 4.17 -10.21
C PHE A 41 -10.50 4.29 -8.67
N ARG A 42 -9.37 4.07 -7.95
CA ARG A 42 -9.26 4.28 -6.51
C ARG A 42 -8.70 5.66 -6.16
N ILE A 43 -7.63 6.06 -6.84
CA ILE A 43 -6.96 7.33 -6.58
C ILE A 43 -6.41 7.89 -7.89
N SER A 44 -6.64 9.18 -8.11
CA SER A 44 -6.13 9.89 -9.29
C SER A 44 -4.67 10.28 -9.11
N ASP A 45 -3.94 10.39 -10.22
CA ASP A 45 -2.57 10.90 -10.20
C ASP A 45 -2.53 12.39 -9.76
N GLU A 46 -3.60 13.16 -10.02
CA GLU A 46 -3.74 14.54 -9.57
C GLU A 46 -3.71 14.66 -8.04
N ALA A 47 -4.38 13.75 -7.32
CA ALA A 47 -4.35 13.73 -5.86
C ALA A 47 -2.92 13.52 -5.34
N ILE A 48 -2.19 12.59 -5.96
CA ILE A 48 -0.78 12.32 -5.61
C ILE A 48 0.11 13.52 -5.95
N ASP A 49 -0.12 14.17 -7.10
CA ASP A 49 0.64 15.36 -7.53
C ASP A 49 0.46 16.53 -6.57
N ASN A 50 -0.71 16.65 -5.94
CA ASN A 50 -0.94 17.68 -4.92
C ASN A 50 -0.09 17.43 -3.67
N ASP A 51 0.03 16.17 -3.23
CA ASP A 51 0.91 15.80 -2.12
C ASP A 51 2.39 16.02 -2.48
N VAL A 52 2.79 15.70 -3.72
CA VAL A 52 4.14 15.97 -4.21
C VAL A 52 4.44 17.47 -4.21
N LYS A 53 3.49 18.32 -4.66
CA LYS A 53 3.63 19.79 -4.61
C LYS A 53 3.81 20.28 -3.18
N LEU A 54 3.03 19.73 -2.24
CA LEU A 54 3.11 20.10 -0.83
C LEU A 54 4.49 19.74 -0.25
N MET A 55 5.00 18.54 -0.53
CA MET A 55 6.33 18.12 -0.11
C MET A 55 7.42 19.03 -0.73
N ASN A 56 7.35 19.31 -2.03
CA ASN A 56 8.32 20.15 -2.72
C ASN A 56 8.33 21.61 -2.17
N ALA A 57 7.17 22.12 -1.74
CA ALA A 57 7.08 23.44 -1.10
C ALA A 57 7.86 23.54 0.22
N MET A 58 8.23 22.41 0.82
CA MET A 58 9.11 22.35 1.99
C MET A 58 10.61 22.38 1.66
N GLY A 59 10.98 22.60 0.40
CA GLY A 59 12.38 22.66 -0.04
C GLY A 59 13.05 21.30 -0.22
N VAL A 60 12.27 20.22 -0.27
CA VAL A 60 12.78 18.85 -0.48
C VAL A 60 13.36 18.72 -1.88
N LYS A 61 14.57 18.17 -1.99
CA LYS A 61 15.20 17.80 -3.26
C LYS A 61 14.75 16.41 -3.68
N VAL A 62 14.54 16.20 -4.98
CA VAL A 62 14.09 14.91 -5.53
C VAL A 62 15.03 14.48 -6.65
N GLU A 63 15.55 13.27 -6.54
CA GLU A 63 16.40 12.60 -7.52
C GLU A 63 15.64 11.39 -8.07
N LEU A 64 14.93 11.57 -9.19
CA LEU A 64 14.20 10.51 -9.88
C LEU A 64 15.15 9.64 -10.73
N ASN A 65 14.68 8.44 -11.12
CA ASN A 65 15.46 7.46 -11.88
C ASN A 65 16.81 7.12 -11.19
N THR A 66 16.84 7.23 -9.86
CA THR A 66 18.05 7.05 -9.07
C THR A 66 17.85 5.95 -8.04
N GLU A 67 18.42 4.78 -8.32
CA GLU A 67 18.42 3.65 -7.40
C GLU A 67 19.63 3.70 -6.48
N VAL A 68 19.40 3.78 -5.17
CA VAL A 68 20.45 3.72 -4.15
C VAL A 68 20.40 2.36 -3.47
N LYS A 69 21.48 1.60 -3.56
CA LYS A 69 21.63 0.25 -2.98
C LYS A 69 22.55 0.21 -1.76
N ASP A 70 23.44 1.20 -1.64
CA ASP A 70 24.43 1.28 -0.57
C ASP A 70 24.23 2.59 0.21
N VAL A 71 23.86 2.47 1.49
CA VAL A 71 23.68 3.63 2.38
C VAL A 71 25.00 4.32 2.69
N GLN A 72 26.15 3.64 2.59
CA GLN A 72 27.47 4.22 2.84
C GLN A 72 27.86 5.25 1.80
N GLU A 73 27.38 5.10 0.56
CA GLU A 73 27.57 6.12 -0.48
C GLU A 73 26.94 7.45 -0.07
N LEU A 74 25.77 7.42 0.59
CA LEU A 74 25.09 8.61 1.03
C LEU A 74 25.84 9.27 2.21
N PHE A 75 26.31 8.50 3.18
CA PHE A 75 27.14 9.03 4.25
C PHE A 75 28.43 9.67 3.71
N SER A 76 29.05 9.04 2.70
CA SER A 76 30.24 9.60 2.02
C SER A 76 29.96 10.90 1.29
N LYS A 77 28.71 11.15 0.87
CA LYS A 77 28.25 12.41 0.26
C LYS A 77 27.85 13.48 1.29
N GLY A 78 27.99 13.19 2.60
CA GLY A 78 27.72 14.14 3.67
C GLY A 78 26.32 14.05 4.29
N TYR A 79 25.48 13.10 3.89
CA TYR A 79 24.21 12.85 4.56
C TYR A 79 24.48 12.33 5.97
N THR A 80 23.74 12.83 6.96
CA THR A 80 23.90 12.43 8.37
C THR A 80 22.96 11.33 8.79
N HIS A 81 21.83 11.20 8.13
CA HIS A 81 20.80 10.20 8.39
C HIS A 81 20.28 9.64 7.06
N VAL A 82 19.89 8.38 7.06
CA VAL A 82 19.27 7.70 5.91
C VAL A 82 17.98 7.04 6.36
N ILE A 83 16.91 7.27 5.61
CA ILE A 83 15.62 6.61 5.80
C ILE A 83 15.38 5.66 4.63
N LEU A 84 15.27 4.37 4.91
CA LEU A 84 14.88 3.34 3.96
C LEU A 84 13.35 3.22 3.93
N ALA A 85 12.73 3.74 2.89
CA ALA A 85 11.30 3.70 2.62
C ALA A 85 11.02 2.94 1.31
N ALA A 86 11.76 1.85 1.09
CA ALA A 86 11.80 1.12 -0.18
C ALA A 86 10.51 0.35 -0.51
N GLY A 87 9.61 0.20 0.46
CA GLY A 87 8.35 -0.54 0.31
C GLY A 87 8.54 -2.06 0.29
N ALA A 88 7.51 -2.77 -0.16
CA ALA A 88 7.49 -4.24 -0.31
C ALA A 88 7.14 -4.58 -1.76
N TRP A 89 8.15 -4.77 -2.60
CA TRP A 89 8.01 -4.99 -4.04
C TRP A 89 8.36 -6.41 -4.48
N GLU A 90 8.90 -7.23 -3.56
CA GLU A 90 9.27 -8.59 -3.88
C GLU A 90 8.02 -9.46 -4.07
N LYS A 91 8.08 -10.31 -5.09
CA LYS A 91 6.94 -11.11 -5.55
C LYS A 91 6.59 -12.21 -4.53
N GLY A 92 5.30 -12.28 -4.16
CA GLY A 92 4.71 -13.48 -3.60
C GLY A 92 4.42 -14.51 -4.69
N SER A 93 4.29 -15.78 -4.33
CA SER A 93 3.89 -16.86 -5.23
C SER A 93 2.78 -17.70 -4.58
N ALA A 94 1.82 -18.15 -5.38
CA ALA A 94 0.83 -19.12 -4.92
C ALA A 94 1.42 -20.52 -4.76
N GLY A 95 2.62 -20.75 -5.31
CA GLY A 95 3.30 -22.03 -5.24
C GLY A 95 2.66 -23.08 -6.15
N LEU A 96 2.24 -22.70 -7.34
CA LEU A 96 1.69 -23.64 -8.31
C LEU A 96 2.69 -24.73 -8.62
N GLU A 97 2.25 -25.98 -8.61
CA GLU A 97 3.08 -27.14 -8.93
C GLU A 97 3.43 -27.19 -10.43
N TYR A 98 2.56 -26.63 -11.27
CA TYR A 98 2.73 -26.55 -12.71
C TYR A 98 2.00 -25.36 -13.30
N GLY A 99 2.47 -24.90 -14.48
CA GLY A 99 1.95 -23.74 -15.20
C GLY A 99 2.65 -22.45 -14.78
N GLN A 100 2.10 -21.34 -15.21
CA GLN A 100 2.65 -20.01 -14.96
C GLN A 100 1.64 -19.14 -14.21
N GLU A 101 2.16 -18.29 -13.35
CA GLU A 101 1.40 -17.27 -12.65
C GLU A 101 1.98 -15.88 -12.95
N MET A 102 1.10 -14.91 -13.15
CA MET A 102 1.46 -13.50 -13.31
C MET A 102 1.46 -12.85 -11.93
N ASN A 103 2.51 -12.10 -11.62
CA ASN A 103 2.55 -11.35 -10.36
C ASN A 103 1.57 -10.17 -10.38
N VAL A 104 0.85 -9.96 -9.28
CA VAL A 104 -0.17 -8.93 -9.16
C VAL A 104 0.37 -7.51 -9.32
N ILE A 105 1.56 -7.22 -8.78
CA ILE A 105 2.18 -5.88 -8.90
C ILE A 105 2.51 -5.58 -10.35
N GLU A 106 3.13 -6.54 -11.04
CA GLU A 106 3.46 -6.44 -12.45
C GLU A 106 2.21 -6.27 -13.31
N PHE A 107 1.16 -7.06 -13.03
CA PHE A 107 -0.12 -6.92 -13.70
C PHE A 107 -0.74 -5.54 -13.51
N LEU A 108 -0.88 -5.09 -12.25
CA LEU A 108 -1.53 -3.81 -11.94
C LEU A 108 -0.75 -2.61 -12.48
N GLU A 109 0.59 -2.65 -12.44
CA GLU A 109 1.44 -1.62 -13.03
C GLU A 109 1.22 -1.52 -14.54
N ASN A 110 1.19 -2.65 -15.24
CA ASN A 110 0.94 -2.69 -16.68
C ASN A 110 -0.51 -2.29 -17.02
N ALA A 111 -1.49 -2.75 -16.25
CA ALA A 111 -2.89 -2.41 -16.42
C ALA A 111 -3.14 -0.90 -16.24
N LYS A 112 -2.41 -0.25 -15.35
CA LYS A 112 -2.49 1.20 -15.14
C LYS A 112 -1.81 1.99 -16.25
N LYS A 113 -0.61 1.56 -16.67
CA LYS A 113 0.18 2.27 -17.69
C LYS A 113 -0.36 2.10 -19.11
N ASN A 114 -0.68 0.89 -19.50
CA ASN A 114 -1.10 0.56 -20.85
C ASN A 114 -2.04 -0.66 -20.88
N PRO A 115 -3.30 -0.50 -20.46
CA PRO A 115 -4.25 -1.60 -20.40
C PRO A 115 -4.49 -2.28 -21.76
N GLY A 116 -4.35 -1.53 -22.86
CA GLY A 116 -4.53 -2.07 -24.23
C GLY A 116 -3.41 -2.99 -24.70
N SER A 117 -2.26 -3.03 -24.02
CA SER A 117 -1.15 -3.94 -24.36
C SER A 117 -1.28 -5.31 -23.70
N LEU A 118 -2.17 -5.47 -22.73
CA LEU A 118 -2.35 -6.72 -22.02
C LEU A 118 -3.26 -7.67 -22.79
N ASN A 119 -2.77 -8.89 -23.01
CA ASN A 119 -3.58 -9.99 -23.53
C ASN A 119 -3.72 -11.06 -22.44
N LEU A 120 -4.84 -11.03 -21.72
CA LEU A 120 -5.13 -11.94 -20.63
C LEU A 120 -5.96 -13.16 -21.04
N GLY A 121 -6.37 -13.24 -22.32
CA GLY A 121 -7.37 -14.22 -22.76
C GLY A 121 -8.78 -13.84 -22.29
N LYS A 122 -9.70 -14.81 -22.30
CA LYS A 122 -11.11 -14.61 -21.95
C LYS A 122 -11.41 -14.84 -20.46
N HIS A 123 -10.72 -15.79 -19.86
CA HIS A 123 -10.95 -16.27 -18.51
C HIS A 123 -9.75 -15.98 -17.63
N VAL A 124 -9.92 -15.07 -16.68
CA VAL A 124 -8.85 -14.67 -15.75
C VAL A 124 -9.17 -15.17 -14.36
N VAL A 125 -8.19 -15.77 -13.72
CA VAL A 125 -8.29 -16.15 -12.31
C VAL A 125 -7.34 -15.30 -11.49
N VAL A 126 -7.85 -14.69 -10.41
CA VAL A 126 -7.06 -13.99 -9.40
C VAL A 126 -7.02 -14.83 -8.13
N ILE A 127 -5.82 -15.17 -7.66
CA ILE A 127 -5.61 -15.94 -6.44
C ILE A 127 -5.26 -14.98 -5.30
N GLY A 128 -6.13 -14.91 -4.29
CA GLY A 128 -5.88 -14.07 -3.12
C GLY A 128 -7.15 -13.67 -2.39
N GLY A 129 -6.98 -13.00 -1.25
CA GLY A 129 -8.10 -12.56 -0.42
C GLY A 129 -7.85 -11.21 0.27
N GLY A 130 -6.83 -10.45 -0.13
CA GLY A 130 -6.54 -9.09 0.34
C GLY A 130 -7.05 -8.02 -0.61
N ASN A 131 -6.95 -6.75 -0.22
CA ASN A 131 -7.37 -5.61 -1.04
C ASN A 131 -6.67 -5.57 -2.41
N THR A 132 -5.40 -5.97 -2.48
CA THR A 132 -4.66 -6.09 -3.75
C THR A 132 -5.31 -7.10 -4.70
N ALA A 133 -5.89 -8.20 -4.18
CA ALA A 133 -6.61 -9.17 -5.01
C ALA A 133 -7.93 -8.59 -5.54
N MET A 134 -8.63 -7.77 -4.74
CA MET A 134 -9.84 -7.06 -5.19
C MET A 134 -9.49 -6.07 -6.30
N ASP A 135 -8.43 -5.29 -6.12
CA ASP A 135 -7.93 -4.36 -7.15
C ASP A 135 -7.57 -5.08 -8.45
N ALA A 136 -6.87 -6.21 -8.34
CA ALA A 136 -6.47 -7.00 -9.50
C ALA A 136 -7.70 -7.58 -10.24
N ALA A 137 -8.66 -8.13 -9.51
CA ALA A 137 -9.86 -8.69 -10.12
C ALA A 137 -10.69 -7.62 -10.85
N ARG A 138 -10.86 -6.45 -10.22
CA ARG A 138 -11.55 -5.30 -10.80
C ARG A 138 -10.81 -4.70 -12.00
N ALA A 139 -9.48 -4.62 -11.92
CA ALA A 139 -8.63 -4.17 -13.03
C ALA A 139 -8.68 -5.16 -14.20
N ALA A 140 -8.57 -6.47 -13.94
CA ALA A 140 -8.66 -7.51 -14.97
C ALA A 140 -10.00 -7.48 -15.70
N LYS A 141 -11.11 -7.23 -14.99
CA LYS A 141 -12.45 -7.10 -15.61
C LYS A 141 -12.55 -5.94 -16.60
N ARG A 142 -11.67 -4.94 -16.49
CA ARG A 142 -11.61 -3.77 -17.38
C ARG A 142 -10.65 -3.93 -18.56
N ILE A 143 -9.90 -5.05 -18.63
CA ILE A 143 -9.00 -5.32 -19.76
C ILE A 143 -9.82 -5.80 -20.96
N PRO A 144 -9.61 -5.22 -22.16
CA PRO A 144 -10.32 -5.63 -23.36
C PRO A 144 -10.15 -7.12 -23.67
N GLY A 145 -11.24 -7.80 -24.03
CA GLY A 145 -11.25 -9.23 -24.37
C GLY A 145 -11.49 -10.16 -23.19
N VAL A 146 -11.43 -9.70 -21.95
CA VAL A 146 -11.74 -10.50 -20.77
C VAL A 146 -13.26 -10.66 -20.63
N GLU A 147 -13.73 -11.91 -20.66
CA GLU A 147 -15.15 -12.26 -20.54
C GLU A 147 -15.54 -12.54 -19.06
N SER A 148 -14.69 -13.30 -18.35
CA SER A 148 -14.93 -13.63 -16.95
C SER A 148 -13.68 -13.45 -16.08
N VAL A 149 -13.91 -13.06 -14.82
CA VAL A 149 -12.87 -13.01 -13.79
C VAL A 149 -13.35 -13.77 -12.57
N SER A 150 -12.60 -14.78 -12.14
CA SER A 150 -12.85 -15.54 -10.92
C SER A 150 -11.83 -15.20 -9.85
N LEU A 151 -12.29 -14.82 -8.67
CA LEU A 151 -11.46 -14.62 -7.49
C LEU A 151 -11.43 -15.89 -6.66
N VAL A 152 -10.29 -16.57 -6.60
CA VAL A 152 -10.11 -17.85 -5.91
C VAL A 152 -9.48 -17.63 -4.55
N TYR A 153 -10.14 -18.11 -3.50
CA TYR A 153 -9.68 -17.99 -2.13
C TYR A 153 -9.80 -19.29 -1.34
N ARG A 154 -8.73 -19.69 -0.64
CA ARG A 154 -8.65 -20.98 0.08
C ARG A 154 -9.45 -21.05 1.39
N ARG A 155 -10.04 -19.93 1.85
CA ARG A 155 -10.96 -19.87 3.00
C ARG A 155 -12.29 -19.29 2.55
N THR A 156 -13.16 -18.96 3.50
CA THR A 156 -14.42 -18.28 3.23
C THR A 156 -14.25 -16.75 3.33
N LYS A 157 -15.19 -16.00 2.76
CA LYS A 157 -15.23 -14.53 2.84
C LYS A 157 -15.08 -14.01 4.28
N ARG A 158 -15.57 -14.72 5.28
CA ARG A 158 -15.44 -14.35 6.71
C ARG A 158 -13.99 -14.20 7.18
N TYR A 159 -13.07 -14.92 6.57
CA TYR A 159 -11.66 -14.94 6.94
C TYR A 159 -10.76 -14.21 5.94
N MET A 160 -11.34 -13.44 5.04
CA MET A 160 -10.59 -12.59 4.12
C MET A 160 -9.95 -11.43 4.90
N PRO A 161 -8.70 -11.08 4.57
CA PRO A 161 -8.09 -9.86 5.09
C PRO A 161 -8.54 -8.60 4.35
N ALA A 162 -9.22 -8.73 3.19
CA ALA A 162 -9.78 -7.59 2.47
C ALA A 162 -10.95 -6.96 3.23
N ASP A 163 -11.12 -5.67 3.07
CA ASP A 163 -12.30 -4.95 3.54
C ASP A 163 -13.54 -5.50 2.83
N GLN A 164 -14.64 -5.63 3.56
CA GLN A 164 -15.87 -6.20 3.01
C GLN A 164 -16.41 -5.38 1.82
N GLU A 165 -16.33 -4.07 1.90
CA GLU A 165 -16.75 -3.14 0.85
C GLU A 165 -15.98 -3.37 -0.46
N GLU A 166 -14.68 -3.71 -0.37
CA GLU A 166 -13.86 -4.00 -1.54
C GLU A 166 -14.29 -5.28 -2.25
N LEU A 167 -14.69 -6.29 -1.50
CA LEU A 167 -15.28 -7.50 -2.08
C LEU A 167 -16.63 -7.18 -2.73
N GLU A 168 -17.47 -6.36 -2.10
CA GLU A 168 -18.76 -5.96 -2.65
C GLU A 168 -18.59 -5.24 -3.98
N PHE A 169 -17.66 -4.29 -4.07
CA PHE A 169 -17.34 -3.62 -5.33
C PHE A 169 -16.82 -4.58 -6.42
N ALA A 170 -16.04 -5.59 -6.04
CA ALA A 170 -15.58 -6.59 -7.02
C ALA A 170 -16.76 -7.43 -7.54
N LEU A 171 -17.69 -7.82 -6.68
CA LEU A 171 -18.91 -8.54 -7.07
C LEU A 171 -19.83 -7.70 -7.96
N GLU A 172 -19.99 -6.40 -7.65
CA GLU A 172 -20.74 -5.44 -8.46
C GLU A 172 -20.14 -5.26 -9.87
N ASP A 173 -18.80 -5.28 -9.97
CA ASP A 173 -18.07 -5.28 -11.24
C ASP A 173 -18.23 -6.61 -12.02
N GLY A 174 -18.92 -7.61 -11.46
CA GLY A 174 -19.18 -8.90 -12.08
C GLY A 174 -18.02 -9.91 -11.95
N VAL A 175 -17.22 -9.80 -10.90
CA VAL A 175 -16.23 -10.80 -10.50
C VAL A 175 -16.93 -11.96 -9.80
N GLU A 176 -16.58 -13.20 -10.16
CA GLU A 176 -17.07 -14.40 -9.48
C GLU A 176 -16.19 -14.72 -8.27
N PHE A 177 -16.76 -14.76 -7.09
CA PHE A 177 -16.02 -15.17 -5.89
C PHE A 177 -16.16 -16.68 -5.65
N ARG A 178 -15.02 -17.38 -5.61
CA ARG A 178 -14.92 -18.84 -5.41
C ARG A 178 -14.12 -19.13 -4.15
N GLU A 179 -14.84 -19.40 -3.08
CA GLU A 179 -14.22 -19.71 -1.78
C GLU A 179 -13.91 -21.21 -1.63
N LEU A 180 -13.07 -21.53 -0.64
CA LEU A 180 -12.66 -22.89 -0.30
C LEU A 180 -11.97 -23.63 -1.46
N LEU A 181 -11.21 -22.90 -2.27
CA LEU A 181 -10.38 -23.44 -3.35
C LEU A 181 -8.92 -23.07 -3.12
N ALA A 182 -8.06 -24.08 -3.03
CA ALA A 182 -6.61 -23.92 -2.98
C ALA A 182 -6.01 -24.28 -4.35
N PRO A 183 -5.34 -23.34 -5.04
CA PRO A 183 -4.80 -23.56 -6.37
C PRO A 183 -3.67 -24.61 -6.32
N VAL A 184 -3.64 -25.46 -7.34
CA VAL A 184 -2.60 -26.51 -7.53
C VAL A 184 -1.74 -26.16 -8.74
N GLY A 185 -2.36 -25.92 -9.89
CA GLY A 185 -1.62 -25.61 -11.12
C GLY A 185 -2.54 -25.28 -12.27
N VAL A 186 -2.01 -24.63 -13.31
CA VAL A 186 -2.75 -24.25 -14.51
C VAL A 186 -2.17 -24.94 -15.73
N LYS A 187 -3.07 -25.55 -16.51
CA LYS A 187 -2.73 -26.24 -17.77
C LYS A 187 -3.90 -26.20 -18.73
N ASP A 188 -3.61 -26.01 -20.01
CA ASP A 188 -4.59 -26.06 -21.11
C ASP A 188 -5.83 -25.16 -20.88
N GLY A 189 -5.61 -23.96 -20.32
CA GLY A 189 -6.69 -23.00 -20.04
C GLY A 189 -7.54 -23.35 -18.81
N VAL A 190 -7.06 -24.22 -17.90
CA VAL A 190 -7.78 -24.65 -16.71
C VAL A 190 -6.88 -24.58 -15.47
N LEU A 191 -7.36 -23.91 -14.43
CA LEU A 191 -6.75 -23.94 -13.10
C LEU A 191 -7.36 -25.10 -12.30
N THR A 192 -6.53 -26.04 -11.88
CA THR A 192 -6.88 -27.11 -10.96
C THR A 192 -6.74 -26.61 -9.52
N CYS A 193 -7.75 -26.86 -8.69
CA CYS A 193 -7.77 -26.50 -7.27
C CYS A 193 -8.16 -27.70 -6.40
N HIS A 194 -7.56 -27.82 -5.22
CA HIS A 194 -8.11 -28.66 -4.15
C HIS A 194 -9.33 -27.96 -3.52
N VAL A 195 -10.37 -28.73 -3.28
CA VAL A 195 -11.54 -28.25 -2.53
C VAL A 195 -11.21 -28.35 -1.03
N MET A 196 -11.31 -27.21 -0.35
CA MET A 196 -10.97 -27.09 1.06
C MET A 196 -12.21 -27.12 1.94
N GLU A 197 -12.02 -27.46 3.21
CA GLU A 197 -12.97 -27.20 4.30
C GLU A 197 -12.28 -26.42 5.43
N LEU A 198 -13.05 -25.83 6.31
CA LEU A 198 -12.49 -25.12 7.45
C LEU A 198 -12.30 -26.07 8.62
N GLY A 199 -11.06 -26.31 9.02
CA GLY A 199 -10.69 -27.09 10.19
C GLY A 199 -11.11 -26.45 11.51
N ALA A 200 -10.65 -27.02 12.63
CA ALA A 200 -10.88 -26.46 13.95
C ALA A 200 -10.25 -25.05 14.07
N PRO A 201 -10.85 -24.15 14.88
CA PRO A 201 -10.25 -22.84 15.15
C PRO A 201 -8.95 -23.00 15.95
N ASP A 202 -7.95 -22.18 15.60
CA ASP A 202 -6.72 -22.02 16.41
C ASP A 202 -6.97 -21.14 17.64
N ALA A 203 -5.92 -20.89 18.43
CA ALA A 203 -6.00 -20.05 19.65
C ALA A 203 -6.48 -18.61 19.38
N SER A 204 -6.37 -18.11 18.14
CA SER A 204 -6.87 -16.80 17.71
C SER A 204 -8.32 -16.86 17.19
N GLY A 205 -8.95 -18.04 17.17
CA GLY A 205 -10.26 -18.26 16.57
C GLY A 205 -10.25 -18.39 15.04
N ARG A 206 -9.08 -18.37 14.42
CA ARG A 206 -8.93 -18.50 12.97
C ARG A 206 -8.94 -19.97 12.56
N ARG A 207 -9.71 -20.30 11.52
CA ARG A 207 -9.77 -21.65 10.97
C ARG A 207 -8.82 -21.82 9.80
N SER A 208 -7.99 -22.84 9.86
CA SER A 208 -7.11 -23.21 8.75
C SER A 208 -7.86 -24.02 7.71
N PRO A 209 -7.57 -23.83 6.39
CA PRO A 209 -8.13 -24.68 5.35
C PRO A 209 -7.52 -26.08 5.44
N VAL A 210 -8.37 -27.10 5.30
CA VAL A 210 -8.01 -28.53 5.28
C VAL A 210 -8.44 -29.08 3.92
N ASP A 211 -7.58 -29.86 3.28
CA ASP A 211 -7.88 -30.50 2.02
C ASP A 211 -8.90 -31.63 2.22
N THR A 212 -9.95 -31.61 1.38
CA THR A 212 -10.99 -32.67 1.40
C THR A 212 -10.66 -33.86 0.50
N GLY A 213 -9.56 -33.80 -0.26
CA GLY A 213 -9.21 -34.77 -1.29
C GLY A 213 -10.02 -34.64 -2.57
N LYS A 214 -10.91 -33.64 -2.67
CA LYS A 214 -11.70 -33.36 -3.90
C LYS A 214 -10.99 -32.30 -4.72
N VAL A 215 -11.19 -32.37 -6.02
CA VAL A 215 -10.63 -31.43 -7.00
C VAL A 215 -11.75 -30.65 -7.67
N ALA A 216 -11.49 -29.38 -7.95
CA ALA A 216 -12.34 -28.50 -8.75
C ALA A 216 -11.52 -27.85 -9.87
N GLU A 217 -12.17 -27.57 -10.97
CA GLU A 217 -11.57 -26.93 -12.12
C GLU A 217 -12.20 -25.55 -12.36
N VAL A 218 -11.35 -24.57 -12.71
CA VAL A 218 -11.75 -23.19 -13.00
C VAL A 218 -11.15 -22.79 -14.35
N PRO A 219 -11.93 -22.33 -15.34
CA PRO A 219 -11.39 -21.81 -16.59
C PRO A 219 -10.41 -20.68 -16.31
N ALA A 220 -9.19 -20.74 -16.90
CA ALA A 220 -8.09 -19.82 -16.63
C ALA A 220 -7.12 -19.71 -17.80
N ASP A 221 -7.30 -18.74 -18.67
CA ASP A 221 -6.29 -18.40 -19.68
C ASP A 221 -5.09 -17.69 -19.02
N THR A 222 -5.38 -16.87 -18.01
CA THR A 222 -4.36 -16.18 -17.19
C THR A 222 -4.66 -16.35 -15.71
N VAL A 223 -3.61 -16.64 -14.93
CA VAL A 223 -3.66 -16.69 -13.46
C VAL A 223 -2.82 -15.56 -12.89
N ILE A 224 -3.44 -14.69 -12.08
CA ILE A 224 -2.79 -13.57 -11.39
C ILE A 224 -2.70 -13.92 -9.90
N THR A 225 -1.50 -13.83 -9.34
CA THR A 225 -1.25 -14.19 -7.94
C THR A 225 -1.11 -12.97 -7.07
N ALA A 226 -2.03 -12.82 -6.09
CA ALA A 226 -2.12 -11.74 -5.11
C ALA A 226 -2.07 -12.31 -3.67
N VAL A 227 -1.02 -13.06 -3.35
CA VAL A 227 -0.86 -13.77 -2.07
C VAL A 227 0.10 -13.08 -1.10
N GLY A 228 0.42 -11.84 -1.36
CA GLY A 228 1.25 -10.96 -0.54
C GLY A 228 2.60 -10.67 -1.18
N GLU A 229 3.01 -9.45 -0.99
CA GLU A 229 4.30 -8.91 -1.37
C GLU A 229 5.27 -9.08 -0.19
N LYS A 230 6.58 -9.05 -0.49
CA LYS A 230 7.64 -9.20 0.50
C LYS A 230 8.57 -7.99 0.45
N VAL A 231 9.27 -7.78 1.56
CA VAL A 231 10.33 -6.78 1.65
C VAL A 231 11.59 -7.29 0.95
N ASP A 232 12.40 -6.38 0.44
CA ASP A 232 13.73 -6.70 -0.11
C ASP A 232 14.73 -6.92 1.04
N THR A 233 14.79 -8.16 1.53
CA THR A 233 15.74 -8.58 2.58
C THR A 233 17.20 -8.40 2.14
N ALA A 234 17.48 -8.54 0.83
CA ALA A 234 18.84 -8.41 0.31
C ALA A 234 19.36 -6.98 0.45
N LEU A 235 18.50 -5.97 0.25
CA LEU A 235 18.83 -4.56 0.49
C LEU A 235 19.27 -4.35 1.94
N TYR A 236 18.58 -4.94 2.91
CA TYR A 236 18.91 -4.76 4.34
C TYR A 236 20.22 -5.45 4.72
N THR A 237 20.38 -6.71 4.35
CA THR A 237 21.57 -7.47 4.69
C THR A 237 22.83 -6.94 3.99
N ALA A 238 22.71 -6.47 2.74
CA ALA A 238 23.83 -5.81 2.03
C ALA A 238 24.29 -4.53 2.72
N ASN A 239 23.40 -3.84 3.43
CA ASN A 239 23.70 -2.63 4.20
C ASN A 239 24.01 -2.90 5.68
N GLY A 240 24.17 -4.17 6.08
CA GLY A 240 24.53 -4.55 7.45
C GLY A 240 23.41 -4.41 8.48
N LEU A 241 22.15 -4.28 8.04
CA LEU A 241 21.01 -4.25 8.95
C LEU A 241 20.69 -5.66 9.45
N GLU A 242 20.38 -5.77 10.74
CA GLU A 242 19.82 -7.00 11.28
C GLU A 242 18.40 -7.24 10.75
N VAL A 243 18.11 -8.49 10.46
CA VAL A 243 16.78 -8.93 9.99
C VAL A 243 16.20 -10.03 10.87
N ASP A 244 14.89 -10.04 11.01
CA ASP A 244 14.18 -11.09 11.72
C ASP A 244 14.10 -12.39 10.90
N LYS A 245 13.49 -13.45 11.48
CA LYS A 245 13.29 -14.75 10.80
C LYS A 245 12.42 -14.67 9.54
N ARG A 246 11.74 -13.55 9.32
CA ARG A 246 10.90 -13.31 8.13
C ARG A 246 11.59 -12.38 7.12
N GLY A 247 12.84 -12.01 7.36
CA GLY A 247 13.63 -11.14 6.50
C GLY A 247 13.30 -9.65 6.63
N LYS A 248 12.56 -9.25 7.66
CA LYS A 248 12.23 -7.84 7.92
C LYS A 248 13.33 -7.20 8.77
N ALA A 249 13.61 -5.93 8.52
CA ALA A 249 14.58 -5.19 9.31
C ALA A 249 14.16 -5.12 10.80
N VAL A 250 15.10 -5.40 11.69
CA VAL A 250 14.94 -5.18 13.14
C VAL A 250 15.16 -3.72 13.42
N VAL A 251 14.17 -3.06 14.00
CA VAL A 251 14.23 -1.63 14.33
C VAL A 251 13.83 -1.38 15.78
N ASN A 252 14.31 -0.27 16.33
CA ASN A 252 13.84 0.24 17.61
C ASN A 252 12.35 0.59 17.50
N ALA A 253 11.54 0.12 18.44
CA ALA A 253 10.08 0.29 18.37
C ALA A 253 9.65 1.75 18.52
N ASP A 254 10.45 2.61 19.16
CA ASP A 254 10.11 4.01 19.44
C ASP A 254 10.66 4.99 18.40
N THR A 255 11.78 4.67 17.76
CA THR A 255 12.47 5.57 16.82
C THR A 255 12.44 5.09 15.38
N LEU A 256 12.21 3.78 15.15
CA LEU A 256 12.35 3.08 13.88
C LEU A 256 13.79 3.09 13.32
N GLU A 257 14.78 3.41 14.17
CA GLU A 257 16.19 3.26 13.84
C GLU A 257 16.56 1.78 13.79
N SER A 258 17.32 1.40 12.78
CA SER A 258 17.78 0.01 12.59
C SER A 258 18.97 -0.31 13.50
N SER A 259 19.54 -1.51 13.34
CA SER A 259 20.82 -1.88 13.99
C SER A 259 22.01 -1.06 13.50
N VAL A 260 21.90 -0.40 12.36
CA VAL A 260 22.90 0.54 11.81
C VAL A 260 22.56 1.95 12.24
N LYS A 261 23.49 2.59 12.95
CA LYS A 261 23.29 3.95 13.48
C LYS A 261 22.91 4.95 12.39
N ASN A 262 21.92 5.80 12.68
CA ASN A 262 21.39 6.82 11.76
C ASN A 262 20.74 6.26 10.49
N VAL A 263 20.42 4.97 10.44
CA VAL A 263 19.65 4.34 9.37
C VAL A 263 18.31 3.89 9.92
N PHE A 264 17.23 4.43 9.36
CA PHE A 264 15.84 4.17 9.75
C PHE A 264 15.15 3.34 8.68
N VAL A 265 14.20 2.49 9.06
CA VAL A 265 13.36 1.72 8.11
C VAL A 265 11.91 1.97 8.43
N ILE A 266 11.13 2.39 7.42
CA ILE A 266 9.74 2.81 7.60
C ILE A 266 8.79 2.22 6.53
N GLY A 267 7.50 2.27 6.83
CA GLY A 267 6.42 1.83 5.93
C GLY A 267 6.48 0.34 5.64
N ASP A 268 6.00 -0.05 4.46
CA ASP A 268 5.92 -1.46 4.05
C ASP A 268 7.28 -2.15 4.01
N GLY A 269 8.36 -1.41 3.81
CA GLY A 269 9.72 -1.91 3.88
C GLY A 269 10.06 -2.50 5.26
N MET A 270 9.49 -1.96 6.33
CA MET A 270 9.73 -2.43 7.70
C MET A 270 8.84 -3.63 8.06
N LYS A 271 7.54 -3.52 7.85
CA LYS A 271 6.55 -4.48 8.40
C LYS A 271 5.86 -5.34 7.35
N GLY A 272 6.11 -5.12 6.07
CA GLY A 272 5.36 -5.68 4.95
C GLY A 272 4.17 -4.80 4.57
N PRO A 273 3.38 -5.22 3.54
CA PRO A 273 2.26 -4.42 3.05
C PRO A 273 1.31 -3.96 4.15
N GLY A 274 1.01 -2.67 4.15
CA GLY A 274 0.14 -1.98 5.10
C GLY A 274 -0.67 -0.88 4.43
N THR A 275 -1.23 0.01 5.24
CA THR A 275 -2.01 1.16 4.76
C THR A 275 -1.14 2.41 4.59
N VAL A 276 -1.61 3.35 3.78
CA VAL A 276 -0.96 4.67 3.62
C VAL A 276 -0.89 5.41 4.96
N VAL A 277 -1.94 5.29 5.78
CA VAL A 277 -1.98 5.92 7.11
C VAL A 277 -0.88 5.38 8.03
N GLU A 278 -0.64 4.07 8.02
CA GLU A 278 0.45 3.45 8.77
C GLU A 278 1.83 3.90 8.27
N ALA A 279 1.99 4.04 6.95
CA ALA A 279 3.21 4.55 6.35
C ALA A 279 3.50 6.00 6.77
N ILE A 280 2.47 6.86 6.84
CA ILE A 280 2.56 8.24 7.34
C ILE A 280 2.91 8.25 8.84
N ALA A 281 2.29 7.38 9.64
CA ALA A 281 2.58 7.27 11.07
C ALA A 281 4.03 6.85 11.32
N ASP A 282 4.55 5.86 10.59
CA ASP A 282 5.94 5.44 10.66
C ASP A 282 6.88 6.59 10.25
N ALA A 283 6.57 7.30 9.18
CA ALA A 283 7.32 8.45 8.72
C ALA A 283 7.40 9.56 9.77
N THR A 284 6.26 9.88 10.41
CA THR A 284 6.20 10.86 11.50
C THR A 284 7.07 10.44 12.67
N LYS A 285 7.05 9.15 13.02
CA LYS A 285 7.84 8.60 14.12
C LYS A 285 9.35 8.69 13.87
N ALA A 286 9.80 8.27 12.68
CA ALA A 286 11.20 8.38 12.29
C ALA A 286 11.67 9.84 12.18
N ALA A 287 10.85 10.71 11.60
CA ALA A 287 11.17 12.12 11.49
C ALA A 287 11.34 12.79 12.87
N ARG A 288 10.49 12.46 13.84
CA ARG A 288 10.62 12.92 15.22
C ARG A 288 11.88 12.41 15.93
N ALA A 289 12.33 11.21 15.60
CA ALA A 289 13.56 10.66 16.16
C ALA A 289 14.82 11.34 15.61
N ILE A 290 14.76 11.84 14.38
CA ILE A 290 15.86 12.57 13.72
C ILE A 290 15.88 14.02 14.16
N GLU A 291 14.73 14.68 14.15
CA GLU A 291 14.55 16.06 14.54
C GLU A 291 13.40 16.16 15.55
N ASN A 292 13.73 16.56 16.77
CA ASN A 292 12.75 16.62 17.84
C ASN A 292 11.78 17.80 17.62
N PHE A 293 10.69 17.55 16.92
CA PHE A 293 9.63 18.52 16.72
C PHE A 293 8.32 18.07 17.39
N ASP A 294 7.56 19.03 17.88
CA ASP A 294 6.25 18.78 18.46
C ASP A 294 5.18 18.82 17.37
N VAL A 295 4.53 17.68 17.11
CA VAL A 295 3.46 17.59 16.11
C VAL A 295 2.19 18.29 16.61
N ASP A 296 1.97 18.36 17.90
CA ASP A 296 0.77 18.97 18.45
C ASP A 296 0.80 20.49 18.36
N THR A 297 2.00 21.08 18.36
CA THR A 297 2.20 22.52 18.11
C THR A 297 2.35 22.88 16.63
N TYR A 298 2.26 21.87 15.76
CA TYR A 298 2.57 22.02 14.38
C TYR A 298 1.39 22.55 13.57
N VAL A 299 1.02 23.76 13.82
CA VAL A 299 0.36 24.62 12.87
C VAL A 299 1.46 25.45 12.20
N ASP A 300 1.76 25.14 10.94
CA ASP A 300 2.75 25.91 10.23
C ASP A 300 2.28 27.35 10.03
N LYS A 301 2.78 28.22 10.86
CA LYS A 301 2.49 29.65 10.80
C LYS A 301 3.06 30.32 9.54
N ASN A 302 3.95 29.64 8.84
CA ASN A 302 4.67 30.21 7.69
C ASN A 302 4.08 29.79 6.35
N VAL A 303 3.49 28.57 6.25
CA VAL A 303 2.93 28.05 4.99
C VAL A 303 1.53 28.59 4.72
N ASN A 304 0.71 28.78 5.75
CA ASN A 304 -0.58 29.43 5.61
C ASN A 304 -0.98 30.13 6.93
N PRO A 305 -0.74 31.43 7.06
CA PRO A 305 -1.14 32.19 8.25
C PRO A 305 -2.64 32.14 8.50
N ASP A 306 -3.44 31.80 7.51
CA ASP A 306 -4.89 31.61 7.62
C ASP A 306 -5.31 30.18 8.00
N TYR A 307 -4.38 29.24 8.18
CA TYR A 307 -4.68 27.85 8.53
C TYR A 307 -5.38 27.72 9.89
N GLN A 308 -5.21 28.67 10.78
CA GLN A 308 -5.95 28.70 12.04
C GLN A 308 -7.42 29.19 11.87
N LYS A 309 -7.71 29.93 10.80
CA LYS A 309 -9.07 30.39 10.53
C LYS A 309 -10.05 29.24 10.26
N PRO A 310 -9.68 28.19 9.47
CA PRO A 310 -10.55 27.04 9.33
C PRO A 310 -10.84 26.31 10.64
N LEU A 311 -9.87 26.21 11.55
CA LEU A 311 -10.06 25.58 12.86
C LEU A 311 -10.94 26.44 13.81
N SER A 312 -10.81 27.77 13.77
CA SER A 312 -11.70 28.68 14.51
C SER A 312 -13.10 28.72 13.88
N ARG A 313 -13.20 28.76 12.55
CA ARG A 313 -14.47 28.64 11.83
C ARG A 313 -15.19 27.32 12.08
N ARG A 314 -14.46 26.24 12.36
CA ARG A 314 -15.04 24.95 12.71
C ARG A 314 -15.92 25.05 13.97
N GLY A 315 -15.50 25.81 14.97
CA GLY A 315 -16.31 26.09 16.15
C GLY A 315 -17.58 26.86 15.78
N ASP A 316 -17.45 27.88 14.94
CA ASP A 316 -18.58 28.75 14.51
C ASP A 316 -19.54 27.95 13.60
N LEU A 317 -19.03 27.20 12.61
CA LEU A 317 -19.88 26.38 11.75
C LEU A 317 -20.55 25.22 12.49
N CYS A 318 -19.89 24.63 13.48
CA CYS A 318 -20.48 23.59 14.32
C CYS A 318 -21.50 24.17 15.31
N ALA A 319 -21.40 25.47 15.73
CA ALA A 319 -22.35 26.13 16.56
C ALA A 319 -23.67 26.44 15.81
N ASP A 320 -23.56 26.74 14.50
CA ASP A 320 -24.71 26.95 13.62
C ASP A 320 -25.31 25.65 13.09
N CYS A 321 -24.56 24.57 13.10
CA CYS A 321 -25.04 23.25 12.69
C CYS A 321 -25.89 22.63 13.81
N LYS A 322 -27.17 22.48 13.57
CA LYS A 322 -28.11 21.83 14.50
C LYS A 322 -27.90 20.30 14.61
N SER A 323 -26.91 19.74 13.97
CA SER A 323 -26.54 18.33 14.10
C SER A 323 -25.78 18.11 15.39
N SER A 324 -26.07 17.00 16.08
CA SER A 324 -25.33 16.60 17.27
C SER A 324 -23.84 16.40 16.94
N SER A 325 -22.97 16.56 17.93
CA SER A 325 -21.52 16.36 17.80
C SER A 325 -21.13 14.96 17.31
N GLU A 326 -22.06 14.02 17.27
CA GLU A 326 -21.91 12.65 16.77
C GLU A 326 -22.05 12.56 15.25
N ILE A 327 -22.75 13.52 14.62
CA ILE A 327 -22.93 13.56 13.16
C ILE A 327 -22.03 14.66 12.61
N ARG A 328 -20.76 14.39 12.57
CA ARG A 328 -19.74 15.33 12.10
C ARG A 328 -19.95 15.64 10.62
N CYS A 329 -20.47 16.82 10.32
CA CYS A 329 -20.45 17.46 8.98
C CYS A 329 -21.09 16.67 7.81
N LEU A 330 -21.77 15.56 8.07
CA LEU A 330 -22.48 14.77 7.06
C LEU A 330 -23.84 15.39 6.72
N GLY A 331 -23.90 16.60 6.27
CA GLY A 331 -25.17 17.26 5.94
C GLY A 331 -25.08 18.76 5.83
N CYS A 332 -23.90 19.33 5.93
CA CYS A 332 -23.71 20.74 5.64
C CYS A 332 -23.93 20.99 4.15
N ALA A 333 -24.94 21.78 3.80
CA ALA A 333 -25.24 22.17 2.41
C ALA A 333 -24.10 23.01 1.76
N THR A 334 -23.21 23.53 2.56
CA THR A 334 -21.96 24.18 2.13
C THR A 334 -20.83 23.22 2.42
N VAL A 335 -20.11 22.79 1.41
CA VAL A 335 -18.95 21.91 1.53
C VAL A 335 -17.92 22.59 2.42
N CYS A 336 -17.92 22.23 3.71
CA CYS A 336 -16.86 22.60 4.62
C CYS A 336 -15.75 21.58 4.48
N GLU A 337 -14.80 21.84 3.62
CA GLU A 337 -13.65 20.97 3.38
C GLU A 337 -12.68 20.92 4.57
N THR A 338 -12.83 21.81 5.54
CA THR A 338 -11.95 21.92 6.70
C THR A 338 -11.84 20.62 7.52
N CYS A 339 -12.93 19.86 7.67
CA CYS A 339 -12.87 18.57 8.38
C CYS A 339 -12.13 17.51 7.57
N THR A 340 -12.18 17.62 6.25
CA THR A 340 -11.48 16.71 5.35
C THR A 340 -10.01 17.06 5.28
N GLU A 341 -9.62 18.31 5.44
CA GLU A 341 -8.23 18.75 5.44
C GLU A 341 -7.47 18.44 6.75
N VAL A 342 -8.18 18.40 7.88
CA VAL A 342 -7.58 18.18 9.21
C VAL A 342 -7.96 16.84 9.85
N CYS A 343 -8.74 16.01 9.20
CA CYS A 343 -9.11 14.70 9.75
C CYS A 343 -7.95 13.71 9.57
N PRO A 344 -7.37 13.18 10.67
CA PRO A 344 -6.31 12.18 10.56
C PRO A 344 -6.79 10.84 9.99
N ASN A 345 -8.11 10.65 9.87
CA ASN A 345 -8.74 9.43 9.33
C ASN A 345 -9.22 9.62 7.88
N ARG A 346 -8.74 10.65 7.21
CA ARG A 346 -8.96 10.83 5.79
C ARG A 346 -8.00 9.92 5.01
N ALA A 347 -8.26 8.63 5.03
CA ALA A 347 -7.64 7.64 4.19
C ALA A 347 -8.71 6.93 3.39
#